data_f6db7bc9afac6777869586ed77534477
#
_entry.id   f6db7bc9afac6777869586ed77534477
#
_cell.length_a   1.000
_cell.length_b   1.000
_cell.length_c   1.000
_cell.angle_alpha   90.00
_cell.angle_beta   90.00
_cell.angle_gamma   90.00
#
_symmetry.space_group_name_H-M   'P 1'
#
loop_
_entity.id
_entity.type
_entity.pdbx_description
1 polymer ?
#
loop_
_entity_poly.entity_id
_entity_poly.type
_entity_poly.pdbx_seq_one_letter_code
_entity_poly.pdbx_strand_id
1 'polypeptide(L)'
;ASDVYKRQMYEYEHNCRDNGYTVVAGVDEAGRGPLAGPVYAAAVILPNDIIIKGINDSKKLSEKKREELFEEITEKAIAYNIFSVDEKRIDEINILNATYEAMNGAVNGLSTVPDFVLIDGNRISGMEIPHETVVKGDSKSISIAAASILAKVSRDRFICQMAEKYPEYGFEKHKGYGTKAHNEAILKYLSLIHI
;
A
#
# COMPACT_ATOMS: atom_id res chain seq x y z
N ALA A 1 6.00 -16.46 22.76
CA ALA A 1 6.40 -15.55 21.67
C ALA A 1 5.21 -15.15 20.77
N SER A 2 4.29 -16.06 20.48
CA SER A 2 3.12 -15.76 19.62
C SER A 2 2.13 -14.76 20.20
N ASP A 3 1.90 -14.76 21.51
CA ASP A 3 0.89 -13.94 22.16
C ASP A 3 1.33 -12.49 22.41
N VAL A 4 2.63 -12.28 22.71
CA VAL A 4 3.21 -10.94 22.83
C VAL A 4 3.20 -10.25 21.47
N TYR A 5 3.55 -10.98 20.42
CA TYR A 5 3.56 -10.47 19.05
C TYR A 5 2.15 -10.11 18.55
N LYS A 6 1.16 -10.96 18.85
CA LYS A 6 -0.26 -10.67 18.54
C LYS A 6 -0.71 -9.38 19.22
N ARG A 7 -0.39 -9.17 20.50
CA ARG A 7 -0.75 -7.94 21.23
C ARG A 7 -0.20 -6.68 20.57
N GLN A 8 1.04 -6.71 20.07
CA GLN A 8 1.67 -5.54 19.44
C GLN A 8 1.01 -5.12 18.12
N MET A 9 0.59 -6.09 17.28
CA MET A 9 -0.01 -5.79 15.97
C MET A 9 -1.46 -5.28 16.03
N TYR A 10 -2.12 -5.39 17.18
CA TYR A 10 -3.52 -4.96 17.37
C TYR A 10 -3.65 -3.78 18.35
N GLU A 11 -2.54 -3.27 18.85
CA GLU A 11 -2.55 -2.22 19.86
C GLU A 11 -3.23 -0.95 19.36
N TYR A 12 -2.98 -0.54 18.13
CA TYR A 12 -3.58 0.65 17.54
C TYR A 12 -5.07 0.49 17.33
N GLU A 13 -5.51 -0.64 16.80
CA GLU A 13 -6.93 -0.94 16.62
C GLU A 13 -7.67 -1.05 17.97
N HIS A 14 -7.04 -1.61 19.00
CA HIS A 14 -7.60 -1.65 20.36
C HIS A 14 -7.72 -0.24 20.93
N ASN A 15 -6.68 0.58 20.81
CA ASN A 15 -6.71 1.96 21.28
C ASN A 15 -7.81 2.78 20.59
N CYS A 16 -8.02 2.60 19.28
CA CYS A 16 -9.12 3.24 18.58
C CYS A 16 -10.47 2.83 19.17
N ARG A 17 -10.67 1.54 19.43
CA ARG A 17 -11.91 1.01 20.05
C ARG A 17 -12.14 1.54 21.45
N ASP A 18 -11.09 1.60 22.27
CA ASP A 18 -11.15 2.13 23.64
C ASP A 18 -11.54 3.62 23.64
N ASN A 19 -11.24 4.34 22.55
CA ASN A 19 -11.66 5.72 22.32
C ASN A 19 -13.03 5.85 21.62
N GLY A 20 -13.76 4.74 21.42
CA GLY A 20 -15.13 4.75 20.91
C GLY A 20 -15.26 4.63 19.39
N TYR A 21 -14.16 4.46 18.64
CA TYR A 21 -14.21 4.19 17.21
C TYR A 21 -14.50 2.71 16.94
N THR A 22 -15.38 2.43 15.99
CA THR A 22 -15.88 1.06 15.74
C THR A 22 -15.48 0.52 14.37
N VAL A 23 -15.25 1.42 13.40
CA VAL A 23 -14.91 1.08 12.01
C VAL A 23 -13.56 1.71 11.65
N VAL A 24 -12.50 0.98 11.94
CA VAL A 24 -11.12 1.46 11.75
C VAL A 24 -10.56 0.96 10.41
N ALA A 25 -10.10 1.85 9.57
CA ALA A 25 -9.37 1.51 8.35
C ALA A 25 -7.87 1.67 8.53
N GLY A 26 -7.08 0.76 7.98
CA GLY A 26 -5.63 0.92 7.79
C GLY A 26 -5.30 1.33 6.37
N VAL A 27 -4.31 2.18 6.18
CA VAL A 27 -3.88 2.73 4.88
C VAL A 27 -2.38 2.69 4.73
N ASP A 28 -1.90 2.25 3.56
CA ASP A 28 -0.49 2.28 3.18
C ASP A 28 -0.34 2.48 1.67
N GLU A 29 0.87 2.85 1.21
CA GLU A 29 1.21 3.06 -0.18
C GLU A 29 2.35 2.16 -0.68
N ALA A 30 2.40 2.00 -2.00
CA ALA A 30 3.52 1.39 -2.72
C ALA A 30 3.82 2.19 -4.01
N GLY A 31 5.11 2.40 -4.31
CA GLY A 31 5.50 3.09 -5.54
C GLY A 31 6.10 4.47 -5.35
N ARG A 32 6.27 4.95 -4.12
CA ARG A 32 6.89 6.24 -3.82
C ARG A 32 8.40 6.28 -4.10
N GLY A 33 9.08 5.14 -3.97
CA GLY A 33 10.54 5.05 -4.15
C GLY A 33 11.03 4.71 -5.56
N PRO A 34 10.30 3.97 -6.40
CA PRO A 34 10.67 3.68 -7.78
C PRO A 34 10.73 4.92 -8.67
N LEU A 35 11.52 4.85 -9.74
CA LEU A 35 11.63 5.90 -10.76
C LEU A 35 10.51 5.84 -11.81
N ALA A 36 9.90 4.67 -11.99
CA ALA A 36 8.90 4.43 -13.02
C ALA A 36 7.62 3.78 -12.44
N GLY A 37 6.50 4.11 -13.07
CA GLY A 37 5.18 3.58 -12.78
C GLY A 37 4.41 4.36 -11.72
N PRO A 38 3.13 4.04 -11.55
CA PRO A 38 2.21 4.73 -10.67
C PRO A 38 2.51 4.50 -9.18
N VAL A 39 1.98 5.39 -8.34
CA VAL A 39 1.82 5.15 -6.92
C VAL A 39 0.48 4.49 -6.66
N TYR A 40 0.49 3.42 -5.88
CA TYR A 40 -0.69 2.70 -5.42
C TYR A 40 -0.89 2.95 -3.93
N ALA A 41 -2.12 3.09 -3.50
CA ALA A 41 -2.48 3.03 -2.09
C ALA A 41 -3.63 2.04 -1.91
N ALA A 42 -3.72 1.45 -0.72
CA ALA A 42 -4.85 0.63 -0.33
C ALA A 42 -5.38 1.07 1.02
N ALA A 43 -6.69 0.92 1.21
CA ALA A 43 -7.38 1.07 2.48
C ALA A 43 -8.09 -0.24 2.80
N VAL A 44 -8.01 -0.70 4.05
CA VAL A 44 -8.57 -1.98 4.48
C VAL A 44 -9.26 -1.83 5.82
N ILE A 45 -10.50 -2.31 5.91
CA ILE A 45 -11.24 -2.48 7.16
C ILE A 45 -11.31 -3.97 7.46
N LEU A 46 -10.73 -4.40 8.57
CA LEU A 46 -10.70 -5.78 8.98
C LEU A 46 -11.76 -6.05 10.09
N PRO A 47 -12.31 -7.28 10.16
CA PRO A 47 -13.09 -7.69 11.31
C PRO A 47 -12.27 -7.58 12.60
N ASN A 48 -12.96 -7.31 13.71
CA ASN A 48 -12.34 -7.29 15.04
C ASN A 48 -11.71 -8.65 15.34
N ASP A 49 -10.53 -8.61 15.95
CA ASP A 49 -9.79 -9.80 16.43
C ASP A 49 -9.48 -10.87 15.37
N ILE A 50 -9.52 -10.46 14.09
CA ILE A 50 -9.12 -11.33 12.97
C ILE A 50 -7.66 -11.76 13.14
N ILE A 51 -7.36 -13.01 12.82
CA ILE A 51 -6.00 -13.53 12.81
C ILE A 51 -5.59 -13.82 11.35
N ILE A 52 -4.56 -13.09 10.89
CA ILE A 52 -3.91 -13.33 9.60
C ILE A 52 -2.46 -13.72 9.90
N LYS A 53 -2.12 -14.99 9.66
CA LYS A 53 -0.80 -15.52 10.01
C LYS A 53 0.28 -15.00 9.04
N GLY A 54 1.33 -14.41 9.62
CA GLY A 54 2.50 -13.97 8.84
C GLY A 54 2.32 -12.63 8.12
N ILE A 55 1.33 -11.82 8.50
CA ILE A 55 1.04 -10.51 7.89
C ILE A 55 2.02 -9.40 8.29
N ASN A 56 3.07 -9.69 8.98
CA ASN A 56 4.03 -8.70 9.42
C ASN A 56 5.05 -8.33 8.33
N ASP A 57 5.37 -7.04 8.23
CA ASP A 57 6.44 -6.47 7.39
C ASP A 57 6.44 -7.03 5.94
N SER A 58 5.56 -6.49 5.12
CA SER A 58 5.37 -6.88 3.71
C SER A 58 6.69 -6.92 2.91
N LYS A 59 7.67 -6.11 3.30
CA LYS A 59 8.99 -6.01 2.64
C LYS A 59 9.87 -7.23 2.87
N LYS A 60 9.64 -7.96 3.96
CA LYS A 60 10.38 -9.20 4.29
C LYS A 60 9.74 -10.47 3.75
N LEU A 61 8.50 -10.38 3.26
CA LEU A 61 7.77 -11.52 2.71
C LEU A 61 8.24 -11.83 1.27
N SER A 62 8.25 -13.13 0.92
CA SER A 62 8.40 -13.53 -0.48
C SER A 62 7.21 -13.09 -1.33
N GLU A 63 7.41 -12.94 -2.64
CA GLU A 63 6.33 -12.59 -3.58
C GLU A 63 5.15 -13.59 -3.47
N LYS A 64 5.45 -14.89 -3.46
CA LYS A 64 4.44 -15.94 -3.26
C LYS A 64 3.64 -15.74 -1.97
N LYS A 65 4.32 -15.44 -0.85
CA LYS A 65 3.63 -15.24 0.43
C LYS A 65 2.76 -13.97 0.44
N ARG A 66 3.20 -12.91 -0.25
CA ARG A 66 2.37 -11.70 -0.42
C ARG A 66 1.11 -11.98 -1.25
N GLU A 67 1.22 -12.77 -2.32
CA GLU A 67 0.06 -13.18 -3.12
C GLU A 67 -0.94 -14.01 -2.30
N GLU A 68 -0.47 -15.00 -1.53
CA GLU A 68 -1.34 -15.79 -0.64
C GLU A 68 -2.07 -14.88 0.38
N LEU A 69 -1.36 -13.92 0.97
CA LEU A 69 -1.95 -12.98 1.92
C LEU A 69 -2.90 -11.97 1.25
N PHE A 70 -2.63 -11.57 0.01
CA PHE A 70 -3.53 -10.72 -0.76
C PHE A 70 -4.90 -11.38 -0.89
N GLU A 71 -4.96 -12.64 -1.32
CA GLU A 71 -6.20 -13.40 -1.44
C GLU A 71 -6.90 -13.57 -0.05
N GLU A 72 -6.13 -13.91 0.99
CA GLU A 72 -6.67 -14.05 2.34
C GLU A 72 -7.26 -12.72 2.88
N ILE A 73 -6.59 -11.59 2.65
CA ILE A 73 -7.04 -10.27 3.08
C ILE A 73 -8.32 -9.88 2.33
N THR A 74 -8.34 -10.02 1.01
CA THR A 74 -9.50 -9.63 0.19
C THR A 74 -10.74 -10.47 0.48
N GLU A 75 -10.57 -11.75 0.85
CA GLU A 75 -11.65 -12.63 1.26
C GLU A 75 -12.22 -12.27 2.65
N LYS A 76 -11.34 -11.89 3.59
CA LYS A 76 -11.70 -11.70 5.00
C LYS A 76 -12.03 -10.26 5.39
N ALA A 77 -11.62 -9.27 4.60
CA ALA A 77 -11.87 -7.86 4.89
C ALA A 77 -13.37 -7.54 4.87
N ILE A 78 -13.81 -6.68 5.78
CA ILE A 78 -15.17 -6.09 5.75
C ILE A 78 -15.32 -5.22 4.51
N ALA A 79 -14.29 -4.41 4.24
CA ALA A 79 -14.16 -3.60 3.03
C ALA A 79 -12.69 -3.36 2.73
N TYR A 80 -12.36 -3.25 1.46
CA TYR A 80 -11.07 -2.75 1.00
C TYR A 80 -11.23 -1.97 -0.30
N ASN A 81 -10.30 -1.07 -0.55
CA ASN A 81 -10.21 -0.39 -1.82
C ASN A 81 -8.75 -0.13 -2.17
N ILE A 82 -8.43 -0.21 -3.45
CA ILE A 82 -7.10 0.04 -4.00
C ILE A 82 -7.25 1.17 -5.00
N PHE A 83 -6.42 2.20 -4.85
CA PHE A 83 -6.44 3.37 -5.72
C PHE A 83 -5.03 3.64 -6.23
N SER A 84 -4.91 4.09 -7.48
CA SER A 84 -3.62 4.43 -8.07
C SER A 84 -3.65 5.82 -8.69
N VAL A 85 -2.51 6.48 -8.62
CA VAL A 85 -2.25 7.75 -9.31
C VAL A 85 -1.13 7.51 -10.32
N ASP A 86 -1.40 7.82 -11.58
CA ASP A 86 -0.51 7.54 -12.69
C ASP A 86 0.69 8.50 -12.73
N GLU A 87 1.65 8.18 -13.60
CA GLU A 87 2.87 8.95 -13.78
C GLU A 87 2.62 10.38 -14.28
N LYS A 88 1.59 10.60 -15.09
CA LYS A 88 1.24 11.94 -15.58
C LYS A 88 0.80 12.84 -14.44
N ARG A 89 -0.07 12.29 -13.60
CA ARG A 89 -0.53 13.02 -12.41
C ARG A 89 0.59 13.25 -11.41
N ILE A 90 1.52 12.29 -11.25
CA ILE A 90 2.72 12.46 -10.43
C ILE A 90 3.57 13.64 -10.92
N ASP A 91 3.76 13.77 -12.24
CA ASP A 91 4.52 14.88 -12.83
C ASP A 91 3.85 16.24 -12.60
N GLU A 92 2.51 16.29 -12.57
CA GLU A 92 1.75 17.52 -12.32
C GLU A 92 1.86 18.00 -10.87
N ILE A 93 1.72 17.07 -9.90
CA ILE A 93 1.52 17.43 -8.48
C ILE A 93 2.66 16.99 -7.57
N ASN A 94 3.67 16.34 -8.07
CA ASN A 94 4.80 15.63 -7.43
C ASN A 94 4.40 14.35 -6.66
N ILE A 95 5.40 13.51 -6.37
CA ILE A 95 5.19 12.21 -5.74
C ILE A 95 4.55 12.28 -4.35
N LEU A 96 4.84 13.33 -3.57
CA LEU A 96 4.28 13.48 -2.22
C LEU A 96 2.77 13.73 -2.28
N ASN A 97 2.34 14.68 -3.09
CA ASN A 97 0.93 15.00 -3.27
C ASN A 97 0.18 13.86 -3.95
N ALA A 98 0.79 13.18 -4.93
CA ALA A 98 0.23 12.00 -5.55
C ALA A 98 0.05 10.84 -4.55
N THR A 99 0.97 10.67 -3.59
CA THR A 99 0.80 9.72 -2.50
C THR A 99 -0.41 10.07 -1.63
N TYR A 100 -0.58 11.34 -1.27
CA TYR A 100 -1.75 11.77 -0.50
C TYR A 100 -3.05 11.60 -1.27
N GLU A 101 -3.04 11.93 -2.58
CA GLU A 101 -4.19 11.71 -3.46
C GLU A 101 -4.56 10.22 -3.53
N ALA A 102 -3.56 9.33 -3.67
CA ALA A 102 -3.77 7.89 -3.69
C ALA A 102 -4.36 7.38 -2.37
N MET A 103 -3.83 7.79 -1.22
CA MET A 103 -4.31 7.38 0.10
C MET A 103 -5.74 7.87 0.35
N ASN A 104 -6.03 9.13 0.04
CA ASN A 104 -7.40 9.68 0.16
C ASN A 104 -8.36 8.95 -0.80
N GLY A 105 -7.94 8.69 -2.04
CA GLY A 105 -8.73 7.94 -3.01
C GLY A 105 -9.02 6.50 -2.55
N ALA A 106 -8.04 5.85 -1.91
CA ALA A 106 -8.23 4.52 -1.34
C ALA A 106 -9.28 4.52 -0.22
N VAL A 107 -9.25 5.49 0.69
CA VAL A 107 -10.23 5.62 1.78
C VAL A 107 -11.62 5.98 1.25
N ASN A 108 -11.70 6.96 0.35
CA ASN A 108 -12.97 7.45 -0.19
C ASN A 108 -13.70 6.41 -1.06
N GLY A 109 -12.97 5.44 -1.61
CA GLY A 109 -13.54 4.35 -2.42
C GLY A 109 -13.97 3.13 -1.60
N LEU A 110 -13.83 3.13 -0.29
CA LEU A 110 -14.31 2.04 0.56
C LEU A 110 -15.85 1.94 0.51
N SER A 111 -16.36 0.71 0.41
CA SER A 111 -17.81 0.43 0.45
C SER A 111 -18.44 0.66 1.83
N THR A 112 -17.61 0.70 2.86
CA THR A 112 -17.99 1.01 4.25
C THR A 112 -17.18 2.22 4.70
N VAL A 113 -17.85 3.28 5.15
CA VAL A 113 -17.19 4.51 5.60
C VAL A 113 -16.56 4.26 6.98
N PRO A 114 -15.23 4.43 7.13
CA PRO A 114 -14.59 4.30 8.44
C PRO A 114 -14.89 5.52 9.31
N ASP A 115 -14.90 5.31 10.63
CA ASP A 115 -14.98 6.38 11.62
C ASP A 115 -13.60 6.82 12.14
N PHE A 116 -12.55 6.02 11.84
CA PHE A 116 -11.16 6.35 12.11
C PHE A 116 -10.21 5.72 11.07
N VAL A 117 -9.09 6.38 10.77
CA VAL A 117 -8.09 5.90 9.80
C VAL A 117 -6.69 5.86 10.42
N LEU A 118 -6.06 4.69 10.39
CA LEU A 118 -4.65 4.50 10.72
C LEU A 118 -3.82 4.54 9.43
N ILE A 119 -2.84 5.40 9.35
CA ILE A 119 -2.10 5.69 8.11
C ILE A 119 -0.61 5.41 8.31
N ASP A 120 0.02 4.61 7.43
CA ASP A 120 1.49 4.47 7.48
C ASP A 120 2.16 5.79 7.12
N GLY A 121 3.18 6.15 7.91
CA GLY A 121 3.95 7.36 7.68
C GLY A 121 3.91 8.35 8.84
N ASN A 122 4.34 9.57 8.54
CA ASN A 122 4.47 10.64 9.55
C ASN A 122 3.54 11.84 9.29
N ARG A 123 2.84 11.88 8.16
CA ARG A 123 1.90 12.95 7.80
C ARG A 123 1.01 12.55 6.63
N ILE A 124 -0.15 13.16 6.56
CA ILE A 124 -1.12 13.12 5.47
C ILE A 124 -1.67 14.53 5.23
N SER A 125 -2.23 14.79 4.08
CA SER A 125 -3.00 15.99 3.77
C SER A 125 -4.30 15.62 3.06
N GLY A 126 -5.37 16.34 3.35
CA GLY A 126 -6.68 16.15 2.72
C GLY A 126 -7.52 15.03 3.32
N MET A 127 -7.09 14.37 4.40
CA MET A 127 -7.89 13.37 5.10
C MET A 127 -8.89 14.07 6.03
N GLU A 128 -10.18 13.95 5.72
CA GLU A 128 -11.26 14.58 6.49
C GLU A 128 -11.73 13.74 7.68
N ILE A 129 -11.55 12.41 7.58
CA ILE A 129 -11.92 11.47 8.64
C ILE A 129 -10.89 11.59 9.78
N PRO A 130 -11.30 11.46 11.06
CA PRO A 130 -10.39 11.36 12.19
C PRO A 130 -9.31 10.30 11.92
N HIS A 131 -8.05 10.65 12.14
CA HIS A 131 -6.95 9.76 11.76
C HIS A 131 -5.72 9.90 12.65
N GLU A 132 -4.86 8.91 12.60
CA GLU A 132 -3.53 8.90 13.20
C GLU A 132 -2.50 8.41 12.20
N THR A 133 -1.36 9.10 12.11
CA THR A 133 -0.22 8.65 11.32
C THR A 133 0.72 7.82 12.19
N VAL A 134 1.07 6.63 11.74
CA VAL A 134 1.86 5.65 12.48
C VAL A 134 3.16 5.38 11.73
N VAL A 135 4.29 5.85 12.26
CA VAL A 135 5.61 5.58 11.65
C VAL A 135 5.92 4.08 11.74
N LYS A 136 6.20 3.47 10.58
CA LYS A 136 6.34 2.01 10.40
C LYS A 136 5.08 1.27 10.85
N GLY A 137 3.93 1.78 10.44
CA GLY A 137 2.63 1.24 10.80
C GLY A 137 2.41 -0.18 10.31
N ASP A 138 3.01 -0.55 9.15
CA ASP A 138 3.00 -1.89 8.58
C ASP A 138 3.56 -2.99 9.52
N SER A 139 4.35 -2.60 10.51
CA SER A 139 4.87 -3.49 11.55
C SER A 139 4.16 -3.37 12.91
N LYS A 140 3.17 -2.48 13.05
CA LYS A 140 2.54 -2.13 14.33
C LYS A 140 1.01 -2.25 14.33
N SER A 141 0.38 -2.15 13.18
CA SER A 141 -1.08 -2.21 12.98
C SER A 141 -1.39 -3.26 11.93
N ILE A 142 -2.31 -4.17 12.27
CA ILE A 142 -2.73 -5.23 11.35
C ILE A 142 -3.45 -4.67 10.13
N SER A 143 -4.23 -3.62 10.31
CA SER A 143 -4.97 -2.97 9.21
C SER A 143 -4.02 -2.27 8.25
N ILE A 144 -2.99 -1.59 8.75
CA ILE A 144 -1.94 -0.98 7.90
C ILE A 144 -1.13 -2.07 7.20
N ALA A 145 -0.75 -3.15 7.89
CA ALA A 145 -0.04 -4.28 7.29
C ALA A 145 -0.83 -4.92 6.15
N ALA A 146 -2.14 -5.08 6.31
CA ALA A 146 -3.02 -5.56 5.26
C ALA A 146 -3.04 -4.60 4.06
N ALA A 147 -3.18 -3.31 4.29
CA ALA A 147 -3.13 -2.28 3.25
C ALA A 147 -1.79 -2.30 2.50
N SER A 148 -0.67 -2.43 3.22
CA SER A 148 0.67 -2.54 2.65
C SER A 148 0.78 -3.69 1.65
N ILE A 149 0.25 -4.87 1.99
CA ILE A 149 0.23 -6.04 1.10
C ILE A 149 -0.63 -5.77 -0.13
N LEU A 150 -1.86 -5.23 0.04
CA LEU A 150 -2.73 -4.94 -1.08
C LEU A 150 -2.13 -3.92 -2.05
N ALA A 151 -1.58 -2.82 -1.53
CA ALA A 151 -0.93 -1.80 -2.36
C ALA A 151 0.30 -2.37 -3.10
N LYS A 152 1.15 -3.13 -2.39
CA LYS A 152 2.37 -3.71 -2.95
C LYS A 152 2.09 -4.74 -4.04
N VAL A 153 1.19 -5.69 -3.79
CA VAL A 153 0.85 -6.73 -4.77
C VAL A 153 0.20 -6.13 -6.01
N SER A 154 -0.76 -5.21 -5.83
CA SER A 154 -1.43 -4.54 -6.95
C SER A 154 -0.45 -3.77 -7.83
N ARG A 155 0.48 -3.03 -7.22
CA ARG A 155 1.53 -2.34 -7.97
C ARG A 155 2.47 -3.31 -8.69
N ASP A 156 2.91 -4.37 -8.03
CA ASP A 156 3.82 -5.34 -8.64
C ASP A 156 3.16 -6.06 -9.83
N ARG A 157 1.88 -6.42 -9.72
CA ARG A 157 1.09 -6.98 -10.83
C ARG A 157 1.03 -6.00 -12.02
N PHE A 158 0.75 -4.71 -11.76
CA PHE A 158 0.77 -3.68 -12.81
C PHE A 158 2.14 -3.57 -13.48
N ILE A 159 3.21 -3.51 -12.72
CA ILE A 159 4.58 -3.40 -13.27
C ILE A 159 4.96 -4.65 -14.07
N CYS A 160 4.50 -5.85 -13.68
CA CYS A 160 4.69 -7.07 -14.48
C CYS A 160 3.96 -6.99 -15.84
N GLN A 161 2.74 -6.45 -15.87
CA GLN A 161 2.03 -6.19 -17.14
C GLN A 161 2.79 -5.17 -18.02
N MET A 162 3.39 -4.15 -17.42
CA MET A 162 4.24 -3.21 -18.15
C MET A 162 5.52 -3.88 -18.69
N ALA A 163 6.09 -4.85 -17.96
CA ALA A 163 7.22 -5.63 -18.43
C ALA A 163 6.91 -6.45 -19.69
N GLU A 164 5.69 -6.98 -19.80
CA GLU A 164 5.25 -7.66 -21.02
C GLU A 164 5.13 -6.70 -22.21
N LYS A 165 4.67 -5.48 -21.96
CA LYS A 165 4.51 -4.44 -22.99
C LYS A 165 5.84 -3.80 -23.40
N TYR A 166 6.79 -3.71 -22.46
CA TYR A 166 8.09 -3.03 -22.64
C TYR A 166 9.23 -3.93 -22.11
N PRO A 167 9.49 -5.10 -22.74
CA PRO A 167 10.43 -6.10 -22.22
C PRO A 167 11.87 -5.59 -22.14
N GLU A 168 12.22 -4.62 -22.98
CA GLU A 168 13.57 -4.02 -23.02
C GLU A 168 13.96 -3.29 -21.74
N TYR A 169 12.99 -2.85 -20.90
CA TYR A 169 13.28 -2.18 -19.63
C TYR A 169 13.55 -3.15 -18.48
N GLY A 170 13.13 -4.42 -18.57
CA GLY A 170 13.36 -5.42 -17.53
C GLY A 170 12.60 -5.15 -16.22
N PHE A 171 11.41 -4.54 -16.29
CA PHE A 171 10.59 -4.15 -15.13
C PHE A 171 10.24 -5.33 -14.21
N GLU A 172 10.17 -6.55 -14.74
CA GLU A 172 9.89 -7.75 -13.95
C GLU A 172 10.95 -8.02 -12.88
N LYS A 173 12.20 -7.55 -13.10
CA LYS A 173 13.32 -7.78 -12.18
C LYS A 173 13.42 -6.71 -11.09
N HIS A 174 13.29 -5.45 -11.47
CA HIS A 174 13.53 -4.33 -10.56
C HIS A 174 12.27 -3.53 -10.18
N LYS A 175 11.10 -3.90 -10.70
CA LYS A 175 9.79 -3.29 -10.36
C LYS A 175 9.78 -1.74 -10.47
N GLY A 176 10.57 -1.18 -11.40
CA GLY A 176 10.69 0.25 -11.61
C GLY A 176 11.69 0.98 -10.70
N TYR A 177 12.36 0.29 -9.78
CA TYR A 177 13.39 0.91 -8.93
C TYR A 177 14.63 1.30 -9.73
N GLY A 178 15.33 2.36 -9.28
CA GLY A 178 16.51 2.92 -9.92
C GLY A 178 17.76 2.06 -9.80
N THR A 179 17.70 0.82 -10.27
CA THR A 179 18.85 -0.07 -10.36
C THR A 179 19.76 0.35 -11.52
N LYS A 180 21.01 -0.13 -11.53
CA LYS A 180 21.94 0.12 -12.64
C LYS A 180 21.34 -0.31 -13.98
N ALA A 181 20.74 -1.51 -14.03
CA ALA A 181 20.09 -2.03 -15.24
C ALA A 181 18.91 -1.16 -15.71
N HIS A 182 18.09 -0.64 -14.80
CA HIS A 182 16.99 0.26 -15.14
C HIS A 182 17.51 1.58 -15.70
N ASN A 183 18.52 2.19 -15.06
CA ASN A 183 19.13 3.43 -15.56
C ASN A 183 19.78 3.25 -16.93
N GLU A 184 20.47 2.14 -17.18
CA GLU A 184 21.03 1.81 -18.49
C GLU A 184 19.93 1.62 -19.55
N ALA A 185 18.83 0.96 -19.23
CA ALA A 185 17.68 0.80 -20.11
C ALA A 185 17.03 2.15 -20.43
N ILE A 186 16.83 3.02 -19.43
CA ILE A 186 16.32 4.37 -19.64
C ILE A 186 17.20 5.15 -20.63
N LEU A 187 18.51 5.17 -20.42
CA LEU A 187 19.44 5.87 -21.32
C LEU A 187 19.41 5.31 -22.74
N LYS A 188 19.23 4.01 -22.89
CA LYS A 188 19.22 3.33 -24.20
C LYS A 188 17.91 3.52 -24.95
N TYR A 189 16.79 3.50 -24.25
CA TYR A 189 15.43 3.45 -24.82
C TYR A 189 14.61 4.69 -24.48
N LEU A 190 15.23 5.81 -24.12
CA LEU A 190 14.60 7.05 -23.64
C LEU A 190 13.44 7.54 -24.53
N SER A 191 13.46 7.22 -25.82
CA SER A 191 12.39 7.57 -26.75
C SER A 191 11.05 6.89 -26.43
N LEU A 192 11.04 5.85 -25.63
CA LEU A 192 9.81 5.12 -25.23
C LEU A 192 9.14 5.69 -23.98
N ILE A 193 9.83 6.55 -23.22
CA ILE A 193 9.29 7.15 -22.00
C ILE A 193 8.21 8.20 -22.31
N HIS A 194 8.26 8.78 -23.49
CA HIS A 194 7.29 9.79 -23.96
C HIS A 194 6.11 9.20 -24.71
N ILE A 195 6.01 7.89 -24.78
CA ILE A 195 4.87 7.17 -25.36
C ILE A 195 3.98 6.61 -24.26
#